data_d4e04fe1f25d2a26e8c7ebf1dc5782c8
#
_entry.id   d4e04fe1f25d2a26e8c7ebf1dc5782c8
#
_cell.length_a   1.000
_cell.length_b   1.000
_cell.length_c   1.000
_cell.angle_alpha   90.00
_cell.angle_beta   90.00
_cell.angle_gamma   90.00
#
_symmetry.space_group_name_H-M   'P 1'
#
loop_
_entity.id
_entity.type
_entity.pdbx_description
1 polymer ?
#
loop_
_entity_poly.entity_id
_entity_poly.type
_entity_poly.pdbx_seq_one_letter_code
_entity_poly.pdbx_strand_id
1 'polypeptide(L)'
;METGKKNYILYFDLLNIFACFAVVALHVNGAVHTFAKTRNWVSCMFIETLFYFAVPVFFMLTGATLINYRKRYGTGTFFKKRLLKTLVPFIIWSIIGICWSIFYTKGMKISDINTPAKFISAVINCKGMGIYWFFPALFSVYLTIPLFSLVDEEKRIGKNGVFTYLIFLYLILNVLMPFICKKAEIQWNYSLSTVCCGGYTVWILIGYYLANTDIKKSFRIFIYILGLLGFFMYFYLTVQNSFKTGRFDKTYAGYMNIPAIFMGTAVFVFFKYGKWNFIDKHEKAVRLVRNLSSASFGVYLIHYYLKDFSIRHFGIDPRSTLYRIVGTFIIYGLSVLIVTLIRKIPVVKKIVP
;
A
#
# COMPACT_ATOMS: atom_id res chain seq x y z
N MET A 1 -37.44 -11.39 3.33
CA MET A 1 -36.01 -11.36 2.96
C MET A 1 -35.53 -9.92 3.12
N GLU A 2 -35.04 -9.57 4.29
CA GLU A 2 -34.42 -8.24 4.52
C GLU A 2 -33.11 -8.17 3.73
N THR A 3 -33.08 -7.31 2.74
CA THR A 3 -31.85 -6.93 2.06
C THR A 3 -30.98 -6.19 3.07
N GLY A 4 -30.10 -6.92 3.73
CA GLY A 4 -29.17 -6.38 4.73
C GLY A 4 -28.42 -5.18 4.16
N LYS A 5 -28.81 -3.98 4.59
CA LYS A 5 -28.05 -2.75 4.35
C LYS A 5 -26.61 -3.02 4.82
N LYS A 6 -25.70 -3.04 3.89
CA LYS A 6 -24.27 -3.16 4.17
C LYS A 6 -23.89 -2.03 5.14
N ASN A 7 -23.60 -2.35 6.39
CA ASN A 7 -23.16 -1.34 7.35
C ASN A 7 -21.96 -0.63 6.75
N TYR A 8 -22.13 0.63 6.39
CA TYR A 8 -21.10 1.49 5.84
C TYR A 8 -20.10 1.82 6.95
N ILE A 9 -18.82 1.64 6.70
CA ILE A 9 -17.75 1.89 7.65
C ILE A 9 -16.90 3.04 7.11
N LEU A 10 -17.21 4.26 7.53
CA LEU A 10 -16.61 5.50 7.03
C LEU A 10 -15.09 5.51 7.13
N TYR A 11 -14.53 5.03 8.25
CA TYR A 11 -13.08 5.09 8.43
C TYR A 11 -12.29 4.21 7.42
N PHE A 12 -12.90 3.19 6.84
CA PHE A 12 -12.25 2.42 5.77
C PHE A 12 -12.04 3.27 4.50
N ASP A 13 -13.06 4.07 4.15
CA ASP A 13 -12.97 4.94 2.99
C ASP A 13 -11.98 6.09 3.23
N LEU A 14 -11.99 6.70 4.41
CA LEU A 14 -11.05 7.75 4.79
C LEU A 14 -9.61 7.23 4.76
N LEU A 15 -9.39 6.05 5.35
CA LEU A 15 -8.07 5.41 5.38
C LEU A 15 -7.58 5.03 3.98
N ASN A 16 -8.49 4.56 3.10
CA ASN A 16 -8.19 4.25 1.71
C ASN A 16 -7.77 5.50 0.91
N ILE A 17 -8.49 6.62 1.08
CA ILE A 17 -8.16 7.91 0.46
C ILE A 17 -6.79 8.39 0.93
N PHE A 18 -6.55 8.35 2.24
CA PHE A 18 -5.30 8.82 2.83
C PHE A 18 -4.11 7.96 2.39
N ALA A 19 -4.26 6.64 2.35
CA ALA A 19 -3.23 5.73 1.83
C ALA A 19 -2.97 5.97 0.34
N CYS A 20 -4.01 6.23 -0.46
CA CYS A 20 -3.86 6.54 -1.88
C CYS A 20 -3.10 7.86 -2.09
N PHE A 21 -3.45 8.92 -1.35
CA PHE A 21 -2.71 10.18 -1.35
C PHE A 21 -1.25 9.96 -0.94
N ALA A 22 -1.00 9.17 0.10
CA ALA A 22 0.34 8.85 0.57
C ALA A 22 1.19 8.14 -0.51
N VAL A 23 0.60 7.21 -1.29
CA VAL A 23 1.29 6.58 -2.43
C VAL A 23 1.68 7.60 -3.49
N VAL A 24 0.78 8.54 -3.82
CA VAL A 24 1.11 9.62 -4.77
C VAL A 24 2.27 10.47 -4.23
N ALA A 25 2.23 10.82 -2.93
CA ALA A 25 3.29 11.60 -2.28
C ALA A 25 4.66 10.88 -2.35
N LEU A 26 4.71 9.58 -2.04
CA LEU A 26 5.93 8.76 -2.15
C LEU A 26 6.50 8.78 -3.58
N HIS A 27 5.66 8.66 -4.61
CA HIS A 27 6.13 8.61 -5.98
C HIS A 27 6.53 9.99 -6.53
N VAL A 28 5.86 11.07 -6.14
CA VAL A 28 6.27 12.45 -6.46
C VAL A 28 7.59 12.79 -5.76
N ASN A 29 7.81 12.25 -4.56
CA ASN A 29 9.05 12.38 -3.78
C ASN A 29 10.17 11.43 -4.25
N GLY A 30 10.12 10.89 -5.46
CA GLY A 30 11.08 9.91 -5.98
C GLY A 30 12.55 10.34 -5.93
N ALA A 31 12.84 11.63 -5.75
CA ALA A 31 14.18 12.17 -5.54
C ALA A 31 14.89 11.58 -4.30
N VAL A 32 14.16 11.01 -3.35
CA VAL A 32 14.73 10.32 -2.16
C VAL A 32 15.68 9.19 -2.53
N HIS A 33 15.43 8.50 -3.67
CA HIS A 33 16.25 7.38 -4.12
C HIS A 33 17.62 7.79 -4.68
N THR A 34 17.83 9.09 -4.93
CA THR A 34 19.11 9.65 -5.36
C THR A 34 19.76 10.34 -4.17
N PHE A 35 20.63 9.62 -3.46
CA PHE A 35 21.29 10.16 -2.26
C PHE A 35 22.14 11.38 -2.58
N ALA A 36 22.01 12.39 -1.74
CA ALA A 36 22.88 13.55 -1.69
C ALA A 36 23.02 14.01 -0.22
N LYS A 37 24.23 14.36 0.21
CA LYS A 37 24.47 14.84 1.58
C LYS A 37 24.04 16.31 1.73
N THR A 38 22.71 16.56 1.57
CA THR A 38 22.13 17.90 1.56
C THR A 38 20.87 17.96 2.42
N ARG A 39 20.53 19.18 2.89
CA ARG A 39 19.26 19.43 3.60
C ARG A 39 18.04 19.05 2.75
N ASN A 40 18.13 19.25 1.43
CA ASN A 40 17.05 18.88 0.52
C ASN A 40 16.78 17.38 0.51
N TRP A 41 17.83 16.53 0.49
CA TRP A 41 17.65 15.08 0.58
C TRP A 41 17.06 14.65 1.93
N VAL A 42 17.46 15.31 3.04
CA VAL A 42 16.85 15.07 4.35
C VAL A 42 15.35 15.38 4.34
N SER A 43 14.93 16.46 3.64
CA SER A 43 13.50 16.75 3.48
C SER A 43 12.77 15.71 2.59
N CYS A 44 13.46 15.10 1.60
CA CYS A 44 12.92 13.95 0.87
C CYS A 44 12.69 12.76 1.82
N MET A 45 13.67 12.48 2.67
CA MET A 45 13.59 11.37 3.64
C MET A 45 12.46 11.58 4.67
N PHE A 46 12.20 12.83 5.05
CA PHE A 46 11.07 13.15 5.94
C PHE A 46 9.73 12.82 5.28
N ILE A 47 9.51 13.25 4.03
CA ILE A 47 8.29 12.95 3.26
C ILE A 47 8.16 11.43 3.05
N GLU A 48 9.25 10.75 2.68
CA GLU A 48 9.29 9.30 2.51
C GLU A 48 8.81 8.58 3.77
N THR A 49 9.38 8.96 4.92
CA THR A 49 9.02 8.36 6.21
C THR A 49 7.57 8.64 6.57
N LEU A 50 7.12 9.89 6.39
CA LEU A 50 5.76 10.32 6.76
C LEU A 50 4.67 9.47 6.07
N PHE A 51 4.90 9.08 4.82
CA PHE A 51 3.92 8.37 4.00
C PHE A 51 4.21 6.86 3.84
N TYR A 52 5.26 6.34 4.48
CA TYR A 52 5.71 4.96 4.30
C TYR A 52 4.68 3.89 4.74
N PHE A 53 3.70 4.26 5.55
CA PHE A 53 2.60 3.39 5.98
C PHE A 53 1.63 2.99 4.85
N ALA A 54 1.68 3.65 3.69
CA ALA A 54 0.64 3.54 2.66
C ALA A 54 0.40 2.11 2.16
N VAL A 55 1.45 1.39 1.80
CA VAL A 55 1.35 0.01 1.29
C VAL A 55 0.85 -0.97 2.35
N PRO A 56 1.41 -1.00 3.58
CA PRO A 56 0.85 -1.76 4.69
C PRO A 56 -0.65 -1.56 4.87
N VAL A 57 -1.12 -0.32 4.85
CA VAL A 57 -2.53 0.02 5.05
C VAL A 57 -3.42 -0.56 3.95
N PHE A 58 -3.00 -0.57 2.68
CA PHE A 58 -3.79 -1.20 1.61
C PHE A 58 -3.96 -2.71 1.82
N PHE A 59 -2.91 -3.40 2.27
CA PHE A 59 -3.03 -4.82 2.60
C PHE A 59 -3.89 -5.04 3.86
N MET A 60 -3.78 -4.18 4.88
CA MET A 60 -4.65 -4.26 6.06
C MET A 60 -6.13 -4.07 5.68
N LEU A 61 -6.45 -3.07 4.83
CA LEU A 61 -7.82 -2.87 4.32
C LEU A 61 -8.31 -4.07 3.51
N THR A 62 -7.42 -4.71 2.75
CA THR A 62 -7.73 -5.94 2.02
C THR A 62 -8.15 -7.05 2.99
N GLY A 63 -7.41 -7.26 4.07
CA GLY A 63 -7.75 -8.23 5.13
C GLY A 63 -9.06 -7.91 5.84
N ALA A 64 -9.21 -6.66 6.30
CA ALA A 64 -10.41 -6.19 7.00
C ALA A 64 -11.69 -6.36 6.18
N THR A 65 -11.61 -6.24 4.85
CA THR A 65 -12.80 -6.25 3.98
C THR A 65 -13.07 -7.57 3.28
N LEU A 66 -12.06 -8.40 3.07
CA LEU A 66 -12.16 -9.57 2.20
C LEU A 66 -12.12 -10.92 2.93
N ILE A 67 -11.52 -11.07 4.11
CA ILE A 67 -11.45 -12.37 4.79
C ILE A 67 -12.85 -12.95 5.05
N ASN A 68 -13.85 -12.11 5.34
CA ASN A 68 -15.24 -12.52 5.55
C ASN A 68 -16.06 -12.64 4.25
N TYR A 69 -15.43 -12.84 3.09
CA TYR A 69 -16.18 -12.88 1.82
C TYR A 69 -17.21 -14.02 1.75
N ARG A 70 -16.95 -15.15 2.45
CA ARG A 70 -17.86 -16.32 2.45
C ARG A 70 -19.24 -16.01 3.02
N LYS A 71 -19.39 -14.99 3.88
CA LYS A 71 -20.71 -14.51 4.30
C LYS A 71 -21.56 -13.91 3.18
N ARG A 72 -20.95 -13.63 2.03
CA ARG A 72 -21.61 -12.88 0.94
C ARG A 72 -21.69 -13.69 -0.37
N TYR A 73 -20.71 -14.54 -0.63
CA TYR A 73 -20.59 -15.32 -1.87
C TYR A 73 -19.52 -16.42 -1.77
N GLY A 74 -19.64 -17.44 -2.64
CA GLY A 74 -18.66 -18.53 -2.69
C GLY A 74 -17.32 -18.14 -3.30
N THR A 75 -16.34 -19.05 -3.17
CA THR A 75 -14.93 -18.83 -3.59
C THR A 75 -14.79 -18.59 -5.11
N GLY A 76 -15.56 -19.29 -5.95
CA GLY A 76 -15.53 -19.04 -7.40
C GLY A 76 -15.94 -17.60 -7.75
N THR A 77 -16.98 -17.06 -7.10
CA THR A 77 -17.40 -15.66 -7.25
C THR A 77 -16.34 -14.69 -6.71
N PHE A 78 -15.65 -15.05 -5.64
CA PHE A 78 -14.53 -14.26 -5.10
C PHE A 78 -13.44 -14.10 -6.17
N PHE A 79 -12.94 -15.19 -6.73
CA PHE A 79 -11.91 -15.13 -7.77
C PHE A 79 -12.36 -14.41 -9.04
N LYS A 80 -13.58 -14.68 -9.52
CA LYS A 80 -14.14 -13.94 -10.66
C LYS A 80 -14.14 -12.43 -10.43
N LYS A 81 -14.55 -11.98 -9.24
CA LYS A 81 -14.53 -10.55 -8.89
C LYS A 81 -13.11 -9.99 -8.82
N ARG A 82 -12.13 -10.74 -8.30
CA ARG A 82 -10.71 -10.28 -8.23
C ARG A 82 -10.11 -10.25 -9.62
N LEU A 83 -10.32 -11.28 -10.43
CA LEU A 83 -9.89 -11.32 -11.82
C LEU A 83 -10.36 -10.09 -12.60
N LEU A 84 -11.67 -9.82 -12.59
CA LEU A 84 -12.24 -8.72 -13.37
C LEU A 84 -11.85 -7.33 -12.83
N LYS A 85 -11.70 -7.17 -11.51
CA LYS A 85 -11.44 -5.85 -10.89
C LYS A 85 -9.98 -5.51 -10.72
N THR A 86 -9.08 -6.51 -10.80
CA THR A 86 -7.65 -6.24 -10.56
C THR A 86 -6.74 -6.83 -11.62
N LEU A 87 -6.92 -8.11 -12.02
CA LEU A 87 -6.03 -8.74 -13.00
C LEU A 87 -6.24 -8.17 -14.42
N VAL A 88 -7.49 -8.01 -14.85
CA VAL A 88 -7.78 -7.43 -16.17
C VAL A 88 -7.24 -5.98 -16.27
N PRO A 89 -7.53 -5.07 -15.34
CA PRO A 89 -6.88 -3.76 -15.30
C PRO A 89 -5.36 -3.83 -15.26
N PHE A 90 -4.77 -4.70 -14.45
CA PHE A 90 -3.32 -4.87 -14.38
C PHE A 90 -2.70 -5.20 -15.75
N ILE A 91 -3.26 -6.17 -16.47
CA ILE A 91 -2.74 -6.56 -17.79
C ILE A 91 -2.83 -5.39 -18.77
N ILE A 92 -4.00 -4.73 -18.85
CA ILE A 92 -4.22 -3.62 -19.79
C ILE A 92 -3.26 -2.46 -19.47
N TRP A 93 -3.17 -2.07 -18.20
CA TRP A 93 -2.30 -0.96 -17.78
C TRP A 93 -0.81 -1.32 -17.85
N SER A 94 -0.43 -2.60 -17.70
CA SER A 94 0.94 -3.05 -17.95
C SER A 94 1.32 -2.90 -19.41
N ILE A 95 0.40 -3.21 -20.35
CA ILE A 95 0.63 -2.99 -21.78
C ILE A 95 0.75 -1.49 -22.08
N ILE A 96 -0.15 -0.66 -21.55
CA ILE A 96 -0.05 0.81 -21.66
C ILE A 96 1.28 1.30 -21.08
N GLY A 97 1.73 0.77 -19.95
CA GLY A 97 3.01 1.10 -19.32
C GLY A 97 4.21 0.72 -20.17
N ILE A 98 4.17 -0.42 -20.84
CA ILE A 98 5.22 -0.83 -21.81
C ILE A 98 5.25 0.14 -22.98
N CYS A 99 4.10 0.46 -23.58
CA CYS A 99 4.02 1.45 -24.65
C CYS A 99 4.55 2.83 -24.21
N TRP A 100 4.13 3.27 -23.02
CA TRP A 100 4.63 4.52 -22.42
C TRP A 100 6.15 4.51 -22.23
N SER A 101 6.69 3.38 -21.74
CA SER A 101 8.12 3.22 -21.51
C SER A 101 8.92 3.21 -22.82
N ILE A 102 8.38 2.62 -23.89
CA ILE A 102 9.06 2.58 -25.20
C ILE A 102 8.96 3.92 -25.91
N PHE A 103 7.76 4.48 -26.03
CA PHE A 103 7.52 5.62 -26.92
C PHE A 103 7.74 6.97 -26.24
N TYR A 104 7.45 7.09 -24.95
CA TYR A 104 7.53 8.37 -24.24
C TYR A 104 8.75 8.51 -23.35
N THR A 105 8.97 7.59 -22.38
CA THR A 105 10.07 7.72 -21.43
C THR A 105 11.39 7.19 -21.96
N LYS A 106 11.38 6.38 -23.03
CA LYS A 106 12.55 5.70 -23.62
C LYS A 106 13.29 4.79 -22.63
N GLY A 107 12.59 4.31 -21.62
CA GLY A 107 13.11 3.39 -20.60
C GLY A 107 13.22 1.93 -21.06
N MET A 108 12.49 1.56 -22.12
CA MET A 108 12.53 0.25 -22.77
C MET A 108 12.71 0.38 -24.28
N LYS A 109 13.20 -0.68 -24.92
CA LYS A 109 13.33 -0.81 -26.37
C LYS A 109 12.37 -1.90 -26.89
N ILE A 110 12.02 -1.84 -28.17
CA ILE A 110 11.18 -2.88 -28.80
C ILE A 110 11.87 -4.25 -28.73
N SER A 111 13.20 -4.31 -28.79
CA SER A 111 13.99 -5.54 -28.62
C SER A 111 13.77 -6.24 -27.27
N ASP A 112 13.33 -5.50 -26.24
CA ASP A 112 13.09 -6.05 -24.90
C ASP A 112 11.78 -6.85 -24.82
N ILE A 113 10.93 -6.75 -25.85
CA ILE A 113 9.61 -7.40 -25.95
C ILE A 113 9.38 -8.10 -27.31
N ASN A 114 10.43 -8.32 -28.09
CA ASN A 114 10.36 -8.84 -29.46
C ASN A 114 10.00 -10.34 -29.57
N THR A 115 9.83 -11.04 -28.45
CA THR A 115 9.32 -12.41 -28.40
C THR A 115 8.18 -12.53 -27.41
N PRO A 116 7.24 -13.50 -27.59
CA PRO A 116 6.14 -13.73 -26.63
C PRO A 116 6.64 -13.92 -25.19
N ALA A 117 7.73 -14.67 -25.00
CA ALA A 117 8.31 -14.91 -23.68
C ALA A 117 8.83 -13.61 -23.02
N LYS A 118 9.52 -12.77 -23.78
CA LYS A 118 9.98 -11.46 -23.30
C LYS A 118 8.83 -10.53 -22.97
N PHE A 119 7.79 -10.50 -23.80
CA PHE A 119 6.60 -9.68 -23.57
C PHE A 119 5.88 -10.14 -22.29
N ILE A 120 5.61 -11.42 -22.11
CA ILE A 120 4.99 -11.98 -20.91
C ILE A 120 5.85 -11.66 -19.68
N SER A 121 7.18 -11.85 -19.80
CA SER A 121 8.12 -11.49 -18.72
C SER A 121 8.05 -10.00 -18.38
N ALA A 122 7.93 -9.11 -19.35
CA ALA A 122 7.81 -7.67 -19.12
C ALA A 122 6.53 -7.30 -18.37
N VAL A 123 5.40 -7.95 -18.69
CA VAL A 123 4.11 -7.77 -18.00
C VAL A 123 4.20 -8.28 -16.56
N ILE A 124 4.61 -9.55 -16.36
CA ILE A 124 4.63 -10.18 -15.03
C ILE A 124 5.60 -9.45 -14.07
N ASN A 125 6.75 -9.00 -14.58
CA ASN A 125 7.75 -8.29 -13.80
C ASN A 125 7.59 -6.76 -13.80
N CYS A 126 6.46 -6.25 -14.31
CA CYS A 126 6.11 -4.82 -14.28
C CYS A 126 7.19 -3.91 -14.90
N LYS A 127 7.91 -4.39 -15.94
CA LYS A 127 9.06 -3.66 -16.53
C LYS A 127 8.67 -2.34 -17.18
N GLY A 128 7.46 -2.25 -17.75
CA GLY A 128 6.96 -1.01 -18.36
C GLY A 128 6.60 0.07 -17.34
N MET A 129 6.13 -0.33 -16.17
CA MET A 129 5.72 0.57 -15.09
C MET A 129 6.04 -0.09 -13.74
N GLY A 130 7.21 0.21 -13.19
CA GLY A 130 7.75 -0.44 -11.99
C GLY A 130 6.84 -0.35 -10.76
N ILE A 131 6.04 0.72 -10.63
CA ILE A 131 5.11 0.85 -9.48
C ILE A 131 4.03 -0.23 -9.44
N TYR A 132 3.78 -0.94 -10.55
CA TYR A 132 2.80 -2.02 -10.59
C TYR A 132 3.23 -3.30 -9.88
N TRP A 133 4.43 -3.35 -9.29
CA TRP A 133 4.89 -4.44 -8.43
C TRP A 133 3.89 -4.80 -7.32
N PHE A 134 3.05 -3.86 -6.92
CA PHE A 134 2.00 -4.07 -5.92
C PHE A 134 0.96 -5.11 -6.37
N PHE A 135 0.67 -5.23 -7.68
CA PHE A 135 -0.32 -6.18 -8.19
C PHE A 135 0.09 -7.65 -8.00
N PRO A 136 1.29 -8.11 -8.42
CA PRO A 136 1.75 -9.45 -8.10
C PRO A 136 1.70 -9.76 -6.60
N ALA A 137 2.10 -8.83 -5.75
CA ALA A 137 1.98 -8.96 -4.29
C ALA A 137 0.52 -9.09 -3.83
N LEU A 138 -0.39 -8.29 -4.41
CA LEU A 138 -1.81 -8.36 -4.11
C LEU A 138 -2.45 -9.67 -4.60
N PHE A 139 -2.03 -10.19 -5.76
CA PHE A 139 -2.52 -11.47 -6.27
C PHE A 139 -2.10 -12.63 -5.36
N SER A 140 -0.86 -12.66 -4.87
CA SER A 140 -0.41 -13.67 -3.91
C SER A 140 -1.27 -13.65 -2.64
N VAL A 141 -1.59 -12.45 -2.13
CA VAL A 141 -2.49 -12.27 -0.99
C VAL A 141 -3.91 -12.76 -1.31
N TYR A 142 -4.46 -12.49 -2.50
CA TYR A 142 -5.79 -12.98 -2.88
C TYR A 142 -5.86 -14.51 -2.93
N LEU A 143 -4.77 -15.19 -3.30
CA LEU A 143 -4.71 -16.66 -3.30
C LEU A 143 -4.73 -17.24 -1.88
N THR A 144 -4.24 -16.51 -0.87
CA THR A 144 -4.24 -16.97 0.52
C THR A 144 -5.53 -16.69 1.29
N ILE A 145 -6.30 -15.65 0.91
CA ILE A 145 -7.54 -15.27 1.59
C ILE A 145 -8.55 -16.43 1.73
N PRO A 146 -8.79 -17.29 0.72
CA PRO A 146 -9.68 -18.44 0.87
C PRO A 146 -9.29 -19.38 1.99
N LEU A 147 -8.00 -19.60 2.24
CA LEU A 147 -7.51 -20.47 3.32
C LEU A 147 -7.86 -19.85 4.69
N PHE A 148 -7.56 -18.58 4.91
CA PHE A 148 -7.91 -17.89 6.15
C PHE A 148 -9.42 -17.77 6.38
N SER A 149 -10.19 -17.70 5.29
CA SER A 149 -11.66 -17.63 5.38
C SER A 149 -12.31 -18.94 5.85
N LEU A 150 -11.58 -20.08 5.82
CA LEU A 150 -12.03 -21.38 6.33
C LEU A 150 -11.97 -21.47 7.87
N VAL A 151 -11.10 -20.68 8.50
CA VAL A 151 -11.03 -20.65 9.95
C VAL A 151 -12.33 -20.06 10.50
N ASP A 152 -12.97 -20.71 11.46
CA ASP A 152 -14.18 -20.23 12.12
C ASP A 152 -13.93 -18.85 12.76
N GLU A 153 -14.88 -17.93 12.70
CA GLU A 153 -14.67 -16.56 13.18
C GLU A 153 -14.28 -16.47 14.64
N GLU A 154 -14.86 -17.32 15.48
CA GLU A 154 -14.58 -17.41 16.92
C GLU A 154 -13.14 -17.84 17.20
N LYS A 155 -12.53 -18.59 16.27
CA LYS A 155 -11.16 -19.10 16.39
C LYS A 155 -10.11 -18.19 15.74
N ARG A 156 -10.52 -17.07 15.11
CA ARG A 156 -9.57 -16.20 14.38
C ARG A 156 -8.76 -15.30 15.29
N ILE A 157 -9.43 -14.63 16.23
CA ILE A 157 -8.84 -13.59 17.09
C ILE A 157 -9.09 -13.90 18.57
N GLY A 158 -8.35 -13.23 19.46
CA GLY A 158 -8.39 -13.48 20.90
C GLY A 158 -7.13 -14.20 21.39
N LYS A 159 -7.11 -14.57 22.66
CA LYS A 159 -5.93 -15.19 23.32
C LYS A 159 -5.47 -16.49 22.62
N ASN A 160 -6.42 -17.30 22.18
CA ASN A 160 -6.17 -18.58 21.49
C ASN A 160 -6.50 -18.49 19.99
N GLY A 161 -6.56 -17.29 19.42
CA GLY A 161 -6.94 -17.07 18.04
C GLY A 161 -5.83 -17.45 17.06
N VAL A 162 -6.17 -18.18 16.01
CA VAL A 162 -5.22 -18.61 14.97
C VAL A 162 -4.52 -17.41 14.33
N PHE A 163 -5.24 -16.32 14.01
CA PHE A 163 -4.62 -15.14 13.42
C PHE A 163 -3.73 -14.41 14.41
N THR A 164 -4.13 -14.37 15.69
CA THR A 164 -3.29 -13.81 16.76
C THR A 164 -1.98 -14.57 16.88
N TYR A 165 -2.05 -15.90 16.88
CA TYR A 165 -0.87 -16.77 16.92
C TYR A 165 0.04 -16.55 15.70
N LEU A 166 -0.51 -16.54 14.49
CA LEU A 166 0.26 -16.36 13.26
C LEU A 166 0.93 -14.98 13.19
N ILE A 167 0.22 -13.91 13.60
CA ILE A 167 0.79 -12.56 13.70
C ILE A 167 1.97 -12.56 14.67
N PHE A 168 1.77 -13.12 15.87
CA PHE A 168 2.80 -13.16 16.91
C PHE A 168 4.03 -13.95 16.45
N LEU A 169 3.81 -15.14 15.87
CA LEU A 169 4.86 -15.98 15.31
C LEU A 169 5.67 -15.25 14.23
N TYR A 170 4.96 -14.57 13.31
CA TYR A 170 5.62 -13.79 12.27
C TYR A 170 6.44 -12.64 12.84
N LEU A 171 5.88 -11.87 13.77
CA LEU A 171 6.58 -10.73 14.37
C LEU A 171 7.84 -11.17 15.11
N ILE A 172 7.83 -12.32 15.76
CA ILE A 172 9.02 -12.86 16.44
C ILE A 172 10.04 -13.35 15.41
N LEU A 173 9.66 -14.32 14.58
CA LEU A 173 10.63 -15.08 13.76
C LEU A 173 11.07 -14.34 12.49
N ASN A 174 10.21 -13.50 11.92
CA ASN A 174 10.51 -12.83 10.65
C ASN A 174 10.92 -11.35 10.82
N VAL A 175 10.66 -10.76 12.00
CA VAL A 175 10.93 -9.34 12.23
C VAL A 175 11.88 -9.11 13.40
N LEU A 176 11.48 -9.54 14.61
CA LEU A 176 12.21 -9.21 15.85
C LEU A 176 13.54 -9.97 15.94
N MET A 177 13.53 -11.29 15.78
CA MET A 177 14.74 -12.11 15.90
C MET A 177 15.80 -11.75 14.85
N PRO A 178 15.48 -11.61 13.54
CA PRO A 178 16.44 -11.14 12.56
C PRO A 178 17.03 -9.76 12.90
N PHE A 179 16.19 -8.85 13.44
CA PHE A 179 16.66 -7.52 13.85
C PHE A 179 17.61 -7.59 15.05
N ILE A 180 17.29 -8.37 16.09
CA ILE A 180 18.16 -8.56 17.27
C ILE A 180 19.48 -9.21 16.86
N CYS A 181 19.41 -10.31 16.10
CA CYS A 181 20.60 -11.02 15.62
C CYS A 181 21.51 -10.10 14.80
N LYS A 182 20.93 -9.29 13.90
CA LYS A 182 21.72 -8.30 13.13
C LYS A 182 22.41 -7.28 14.03
N LYS A 183 21.78 -6.83 15.10
CA LYS A 183 22.37 -5.89 16.06
C LYS A 183 23.44 -6.52 16.94
N ALA A 184 23.29 -7.80 17.25
CA ALA A 184 24.25 -8.59 18.04
C ALA A 184 25.35 -9.22 17.17
N GLU A 185 25.39 -8.92 15.84
CA GLU A 185 26.31 -9.50 14.86
C GLU A 185 26.22 -11.03 14.77
N ILE A 186 25.04 -11.59 15.13
CA ILE A 186 24.73 -13.02 15.01
C ILE A 186 24.09 -13.27 13.65
N GLN A 187 24.54 -14.29 12.94
CA GLN A 187 23.90 -14.73 11.70
C GLN A 187 22.55 -15.39 12.00
N TRP A 188 21.45 -14.78 11.52
CA TRP A 188 20.12 -15.36 11.65
C TRP A 188 19.94 -16.51 10.65
N ASN A 189 19.45 -17.66 11.12
CA ASN A 189 19.10 -18.77 10.24
C ASN A 189 17.66 -18.57 9.70
N TYR A 190 17.55 -18.14 8.45
CA TYR A 190 16.25 -17.87 7.81
C TYR A 190 15.37 -19.11 7.62
N SER A 191 15.89 -20.34 7.79
CA SER A 191 15.08 -21.55 7.83
C SER A 191 14.13 -21.60 9.04
N LEU A 192 14.37 -20.78 10.06
CA LEU A 192 13.46 -20.60 11.20
C LEU A 192 12.30 -19.65 10.90
N SER A 193 12.34 -18.96 9.77
CA SER A 193 11.27 -18.02 9.40
C SER A 193 9.97 -18.76 9.07
N THR A 194 8.84 -18.24 9.58
CA THR A 194 7.54 -18.83 9.26
C THR A 194 7.11 -18.51 7.83
N VAL A 195 6.61 -19.53 7.12
CA VAL A 195 6.06 -19.39 5.77
C VAL A 195 4.55 -19.21 5.76
N CYS A 196 3.85 -19.57 6.85
CA CYS A 196 2.37 -19.60 6.90
C CYS A 196 1.70 -18.25 6.67
N CYS A 197 2.35 -17.15 7.02
CA CYS A 197 1.88 -15.79 6.81
C CYS A 197 3.00 -14.88 6.27
N GLY A 198 3.90 -15.46 5.47
CA GLY A 198 5.03 -14.77 4.88
C GLY A 198 4.63 -13.66 3.91
N GLY A 199 5.59 -12.79 3.61
CA GLY A 199 5.39 -11.64 2.74
C GLY A 199 4.25 -10.72 3.23
N TYR A 200 3.45 -10.21 2.29
CA TYR A 200 2.37 -9.27 2.60
C TYR A 200 1.15 -9.91 3.28
N THR A 201 1.12 -11.23 3.44
CA THR A 201 0.00 -11.95 4.06
C THR A 201 -0.19 -11.56 5.53
N VAL A 202 0.87 -11.29 6.28
CA VAL A 202 0.74 -10.84 7.67
C VAL A 202 -0.07 -9.54 7.79
N TRP A 203 0.02 -8.64 6.81
CA TRP A 203 -0.73 -7.39 6.83
C TRP A 203 -2.24 -7.59 6.74
N ILE A 204 -2.71 -8.59 5.97
CA ILE A 204 -4.15 -8.89 5.93
C ILE A 204 -4.65 -9.44 7.28
N LEU A 205 -3.82 -10.22 7.98
CA LEU A 205 -4.16 -10.74 9.31
C LEU A 205 -4.18 -9.61 10.35
N ILE A 206 -3.17 -8.72 10.33
CA ILE A 206 -3.14 -7.53 11.20
C ILE A 206 -4.36 -6.64 10.93
N GLY A 207 -4.66 -6.37 9.67
CA GLY A 207 -5.83 -5.55 9.29
C GLY A 207 -7.15 -6.16 9.73
N TYR A 208 -7.32 -7.47 9.57
CA TYR A 208 -8.49 -8.18 10.07
C TYR A 208 -8.58 -8.10 11.60
N TYR A 209 -7.47 -8.37 12.31
CA TYR A 209 -7.40 -8.28 13.76
C TYR A 209 -7.79 -6.89 14.26
N LEU A 210 -7.15 -5.85 13.74
CA LEU A 210 -7.42 -4.47 14.15
C LEU A 210 -8.85 -4.02 13.84
N ALA A 211 -9.44 -4.46 12.72
CA ALA A 211 -10.81 -4.10 12.36
C ALA A 211 -11.85 -4.73 13.29
N ASN A 212 -11.61 -5.98 13.74
CA ASN A 212 -12.59 -6.79 14.47
C ASN A 212 -12.32 -6.87 15.99
N THR A 213 -11.26 -6.23 16.51
CA THR A 213 -10.95 -6.19 17.94
C THR A 213 -11.17 -4.80 18.49
N ASP A 214 -11.86 -4.67 19.60
CA ASP A 214 -11.90 -3.40 20.32
C ASP A 214 -10.62 -3.22 21.16
N ILE A 215 -9.96 -2.07 21.01
CA ILE A 215 -8.65 -1.80 21.60
C ILE A 215 -8.85 -0.75 22.71
N LYS A 216 -8.50 -1.12 23.95
CA LYS A 216 -8.56 -0.23 25.11
C LYS A 216 -7.74 1.04 24.86
N LYS A 217 -8.19 2.17 25.42
CA LYS A 217 -7.55 3.49 25.22
C LYS A 217 -6.04 3.49 25.56
N SER A 218 -5.64 2.83 26.64
CA SER A 218 -4.22 2.71 27.02
C SER A 218 -3.39 2.01 25.94
N PHE A 219 -3.91 0.93 25.36
CA PHE A 219 -3.24 0.23 24.26
C PHE A 219 -3.20 1.06 22.97
N ARG A 220 -4.23 1.88 22.70
CA ARG A 220 -4.20 2.82 21.56
C ARG A 220 -3.08 3.84 21.72
N ILE A 221 -2.93 4.42 22.92
CA ILE A 221 -1.84 5.36 23.22
C ILE A 221 -0.48 4.68 23.02
N PHE A 222 -0.31 3.46 23.53
CA PHE A 222 0.92 2.70 23.32
C PHE A 222 1.22 2.46 21.84
N ILE A 223 0.22 2.09 21.03
CA ILE A 223 0.36 1.93 19.58
C ILE A 223 0.78 3.25 18.91
N TYR A 224 0.26 4.39 19.33
CA TYR A 224 0.67 5.70 18.79
C TYR A 224 2.11 6.04 19.16
N ILE A 225 2.54 5.75 20.39
CA ILE A 225 3.93 5.91 20.80
C ILE A 225 4.85 5.03 19.95
N LEU A 226 4.49 3.76 19.71
CA LEU A 226 5.24 2.88 18.82
C LEU A 226 5.26 3.43 17.39
N GLY A 227 4.16 4.00 16.89
CA GLY A 227 4.10 4.64 15.58
C GLY A 227 5.09 5.80 15.44
N LEU A 228 5.15 6.66 16.45
CA LEU A 228 6.15 7.74 16.51
C LEU A 228 7.57 7.19 16.60
N LEU A 229 7.81 6.17 17.42
CA LEU A 229 9.11 5.52 17.52
C LEU A 229 9.52 4.94 16.15
N GLY A 230 8.61 4.27 15.45
CA GLY A 230 8.85 3.76 14.09
C GLY A 230 9.21 4.87 13.11
N PHE A 231 8.52 6.01 13.18
CA PHE A 231 8.85 7.19 12.37
C PHE A 231 10.28 7.67 12.65
N PHE A 232 10.65 7.87 13.92
CA PHE A 232 11.99 8.33 14.29
C PHE A 232 13.06 7.28 13.95
N MET A 233 12.80 5.99 14.14
CA MET A 233 13.71 4.92 13.73
C MET A 233 13.98 4.97 12.22
N TYR A 234 12.94 5.04 11.41
CA TYR A 234 13.12 5.06 9.96
C TYR A 234 13.78 6.34 9.50
N PHE A 235 13.32 7.50 9.94
CA PHE A 235 13.85 8.78 9.51
C PHE A 235 15.29 8.99 10.00
N TYR A 236 15.49 9.03 11.32
CA TYR A 236 16.75 9.42 11.91
C TYR A 236 17.88 8.42 11.61
N LEU A 237 17.64 7.13 11.83
CA LEU A 237 18.68 6.12 11.64
C LEU A 237 19.02 5.95 10.15
N THR A 238 18.05 6.09 9.25
CA THR A 238 18.32 6.07 7.81
C THR A 238 19.15 7.28 7.38
N VAL A 239 18.84 8.49 7.86
CA VAL A 239 19.63 9.69 7.56
C VAL A 239 21.06 9.54 8.09
N GLN A 240 21.24 9.15 9.35
CA GLN A 240 22.55 8.95 9.94
C GLN A 240 23.40 7.92 9.20
N ASN A 241 22.82 6.75 8.92
CA ASN A 241 23.53 5.69 8.21
C ASN A 241 23.87 6.10 6.76
N SER A 242 22.95 6.78 6.09
CA SER A 242 23.18 7.25 4.70
C SER A 242 24.31 8.28 4.65
N PHE A 243 24.41 9.17 5.65
CA PHE A 243 25.49 10.16 5.74
C PHE A 243 26.84 9.50 6.05
N LYS A 244 26.85 8.43 6.86
CA LYS A 244 28.07 7.64 7.14
C LYS A 244 28.54 6.86 5.93
N THR A 245 27.62 6.22 5.20
CA THR A 245 27.97 5.30 4.09
C THR A 245 28.11 6.01 2.75
N GLY A 246 27.72 7.28 2.63
CA GLY A 246 27.74 8.03 1.38
C GLY A 246 26.70 7.55 0.35
N ARG A 247 25.71 6.76 0.77
CA ARG A 247 24.63 6.21 -0.09
C ARG A 247 23.33 6.09 0.69
N PHE A 248 22.21 5.98 -0.03
CA PHE A 248 20.92 5.72 0.62
C PHE A 248 20.95 4.36 1.33
N ASP A 249 20.99 4.39 2.65
CA ASP A 249 20.94 3.19 3.50
C ASP A 249 19.50 2.69 3.63
N LYS A 250 19.27 1.44 3.22
CA LYS A 250 17.95 0.81 3.23
C LYS A 250 17.74 -0.15 4.41
N THR A 251 18.61 -0.09 5.43
CA THR A 251 18.56 -1.02 6.57
C THR A 251 17.21 -0.99 7.29
N TYR A 252 16.61 0.19 7.44
CA TYR A 252 15.32 0.38 8.09
C TYR A 252 14.17 0.53 7.10
N ALA A 253 14.45 0.59 5.79
CA ALA A 253 13.47 0.55 4.73
C ALA A 253 12.92 -0.88 4.54
N GLY A 254 11.69 -0.98 4.06
CA GLY A 254 11.02 -2.26 3.80
C GLY A 254 9.71 -2.37 4.59
N TYR A 255 8.68 -2.79 3.88
CA TYR A 255 7.33 -2.86 4.44
C TYR A 255 7.16 -3.97 5.50
N MET A 256 8.14 -4.88 5.64
CA MET A 256 8.15 -5.94 6.66
C MET A 256 9.06 -5.60 7.86
N ASN A 257 9.67 -4.43 7.90
CA ASN A 257 10.52 -3.98 8.99
C ASN A 257 9.73 -3.35 10.15
N ILE A 258 10.33 -3.33 11.32
CA ILE A 258 9.74 -2.77 12.55
C ILE A 258 9.13 -1.38 12.34
N PRO A 259 9.80 -0.40 11.69
CA PRO A 259 9.22 0.92 11.49
C PRO A 259 7.90 0.90 10.72
N ALA A 260 7.80 0.13 9.63
CA ALA A 260 6.59 0.03 8.83
C ALA A 260 5.44 -0.61 9.62
N ILE A 261 5.73 -1.62 10.46
CA ILE A 261 4.75 -2.29 11.31
C ILE A 261 4.18 -1.29 12.32
N PHE A 262 5.03 -0.55 12.99
CA PHE A 262 4.61 0.43 13.99
C PHE A 262 3.79 1.57 13.37
N MET A 263 4.28 2.18 12.30
CA MET A 263 3.59 3.28 11.63
C MET A 263 2.27 2.83 10.98
N GLY A 264 2.27 1.73 10.25
CA GLY A 264 1.07 1.21 9.59
C GLY A 264 -0.04 0.87 10.58
N THR A 265 0.32 0.18 11.68
CA THR A 265 -0.62 -0.17 12.76
C THR A 265 -1.17 1.09 13.44
N ALA A 266 -0.31 2.07 13.74
CA ALA A 266 -0.73 3.33 14.37
C ALA A 266 -1.69 4.13 13.51
N VAL A 267 -1.41 4.25 12.21
CA VAL A 267 -2.30 4.95 11.26
C VAL A 267 -3.64 4.23 11.14
N PHE A 268 -3.66 2.90 11.04
CA PHE A 268 -4.92 2.15 10.99
C PHE A 268 -5.77 2.39 12.25
N VAL A 269 -5.16 2.30 13.44
CA VAL A 269 -5.85 2.52 14.73
C VAL A 269 -6.32 3.97 14.85
N PHE A 270 -5.54 4.95 14.37
CA PHE A 270 -5.93 6.35 14.36
C PHE A 270 -7.22 6.56 13.57
N PHE A 271 -7.32 6.03 12.36
CA PHE A 271 -8.55 6.15 11.56
C PHE A 271 -9.71 5.37 12.16
N LYS A 272 -9.50 4.19 12.72
CA LYS A 272 -10.55 3.39 13.35
C LYS A 272 -11.21 4.11 14.53
N TYR A 273 -10.44 4.79 15.37
CA TYR A 273 -10.92 5.45 16.58
C TYR A 273 -11.06 6.97 16.46
N GLY A 274 -10.79 7.50 15.28
CA GLY A 274 -10.97 8.92 14.96
C GLY A 274 -12.43 9.35 15.09
N LYS A 275 -12.66 10.58 15.54
CA LYS A 275 -14.01 11.17 15.68
C LYS A 275 -14.44 11.78 14.35
N TRP A 276 -15.01 10.97 13.45
CA TRP A 276 -15.43 11.39 12.11
C TRP A 276 -16.90 11.81 12.03
N ASN A 277 -17.58 12.03 13.18
CA ASN A 277 -19.00 12.36 13.29
C ASN A 277 -19.37 13.62 12.48
N PHE A 278 -18.43 14.57 12.30
CA PHE A 278 -18.66 15.76 11.48
C PHE A 278 -18.84 15.43 9.99
N ILE A 279 -18.27 14.30 9.51
CA ILE A 279 -18.50 13.81 8.15
C ILE A 279 -19.79 13.00 8.09
N ASP A 280 -20.00 12.07 9.04
CA ASP A 280 -21.15 11.17 9.07
C ASP A 280 -22.50 11.91 9.11
N LYS A 281 -22.53 13.08 9.76
CA LYS A 281 -23.75 13.93 9.86
C LYS A 281 -24.14 14.60 8.53
N HIS A 282 -23.25 14.62 7.53
CA HIS A 282 -23.49 15.32 6.27
C HIS A 282 -23.47 14.33 5.08
N GLU A 283 -24.62 13.99 4.54
CA GLU A 283 -24.76 13.06 3.42
C GLU A 283 -23.90 13.43 2.20
N LYS A 284 -23.79 14.73 1.89
CA LYS A 284 -22.93 15.21 0.78
C LYS A 284 -21.45 14.89 1.04
N ALA A 285 -20.98 15.05 2.28
CA ALA A 285 -19.62 14.73 2.67
C ALA A 285 -19.35 13.21 2.61
N VAL A 286 -20.27 12.39 3.12
CA VAL A 286 -20.20 10.92 3.02
C VAL A 286 -20.17 10.48 1.55
N ARG A 287 -21.00 11.08 0.68
CA ARG A 287 -21.01 10.78 -0.75
C ARG A 287 -19.68 11.15 -1.42
N LEU A 288 -19.12 12.31 -1.07
CA LEU A 288 -17.81 12.73 -1.56
C LEU A 288 -16.71 11.73 -1.15
N VAL A 289 -16.66 11.35 0.13
CA VAL A 289 -15.71 10.37 0.65
C VAL A 289 -15.83 9.03 -0.09
N ARG A 290 -17.04 8.52 -0.29
CA ARG A 290 -17.27 7.29 -1.06
C ARG A 290 -16.75 7.39 -2.51
N ASN A 291 -17.01 8.53 -3.16
CA ASN A 291 -16.55 8.76 -4.55
C ASN A 291 -15.02 8.80 -4.63
N LEU A 292 -14.36 9.53 -3.72
CA LEU A 292 -12.91 9.61 -3.64
C LEU A 292 -12.28 8.25 -3.34
N SER A 293 -12.82 7.54 -2.34
CA SER A 293 -12.35 6.19 -1.98
C SER A 293 -12.50 5.22 -3.15
N SER A 294 -13.63 5.25 -3.84
CA SER A 294 -13.83 4.41 -5.02
C SER A 294 -12.85 4.73 -6.14
N ALA A 295 -12.42 5.98 -6.29
CA ALA A 295 -11.47 6.40 -7.32
C ALA A 295 -10.03 5.99 -7.02
N SER A 296 -9.67 5.63 -5.78
CA SER A 296 -8.30 5.38 -5.33
C SER A 296 -7.55 4.35 -6.19
N PHE A 297 -8.21 3.30 -6.63
CA PHE A 297 -7.59 2.31 -7.51
C PHE A 297 -7.23 2.90 -8.88
N GLY A 298 -8.11 3.70 -9.47
CA GLY A 298 -7.84 4.39 -10.72
C GLY A 298 -6.73 5.43 -10.57
N VAL A 299 -6.72 6.18 -9.47
CA VAL A 299 -5.62 7.11 -9.13
C VAL A 299 -4.28 6.38 -9.08
N TYR A 300 -4.24 5.21 -8.41
CA TYR A 300 -3.03 4.39 -8.38
C TYR A 300 -2.54 4.01 -9.79
N LEU A 301 -3.44 3.69 -10.72
CA LEU A 301 -3.09 3.31 -12.08
C LEU A 301 -2.47 4.46 -12.89
N ILE A 302 -2.95 5.69 -12.71
CA ILE A 302 -2.62 6.79 -13.64
C ILE A 302 -1.66 7.86 -13.09
N HIS A 303 -1.54 8.03 -11.76
CA HIS A 303 -0.79 9.14 -11.16
C HIS A 303 0.67 9.21 -11.62
N TYR A 304 1.28 8.06 -11.87
CA TYR A 304 2.69 8.01 -12.27
C TYR A 304 2.90 8.53 -13.70
N TYR A 305 1.95 8.31 -14.60
CA TYR A 305 1.98 8.91 -15.95
C TYR A 305 1.89 10.44 -15.88
N LEU A 306 1.01 10.97 -15.01
CA LEU A 306 0.88 12.40 -14.79
C LEU A 306 2.15 12.99 -14.18
N LYS A 307 2.76 12.28 -13.22
CA LYS A 307 4.05 12.66 -12.64
C LYS A 307 5.15 12.71 -13.71
N ASP A 308 5.30 11.65 -14.51
CA ASP A 308 6.31 11.60 -15.57
C ASP A 308 6.06 12.69 -16.64
N PHE A 309 4.80 12.89 -17.01
CA PHE A 309 4.42 13.94 -17.95
C PHE A 309 4.75 15.31 -17.39
N SER A 310 4.44 15.60 -16.13
CA SER A 310 4.72 16.91 -15.52
C SER A 310 6.22 17.22 -15.51
N ILE A 311 7.05 16.26 -15.15
CA ILE A 311 8.51 16.43 -15.11
C ILE A 311 9.09 16.64 -16.51
N ARG A 312 8.70 15.81 -17.48
CA ARG A 312 9.32 15.82 -18.83
C ARG A 312 8.78 16.92 -19.73
N HIS A 313 7.48 17.20 -19.67
CA HIS A 313 6.85 18.18 -20.55
C HIS A 313 7.06 19.62 -20.07
N PHE A 314 6.98 19.83 -18.75
CA PHE A 314 7.16 21.18 -18.17
C PHE A 314 8.58 21.42 -17.64
N GLY A 315 9.50 20.47 -17.76
CA GLY A 315 10.88 20.62 -17.29
C GLY A 315 10.99 20.83 -15.76
N ILE A 316 10.04 20.30 -14.99
CA ILE A 316 9.99 20.49 -13.54
C ILE A 316 11.13 19.71 -12.87
N ASP A 317 11.91 20.37 -12.00
CA ASP A 317 12.91 19.67 -11.19
C ASP A 317 12.23 18.81 -10.10
N PRO A 318 12.35 17.47 -10.18
CA PRO A 318 11.76 16.56 -9.19
C PRO A 318 12.39 16.71 -7.78
N ARG A 319 13.54 17.39 -7.65
CA ARG A 319 14.19 17.67 -6.37
C ARG A 319 13.59 18.88 -5.67
N SER A 320 12.83 19.72 -6.37
CA SER A 320 12.20 20.90 -5.79
C SER A 320 11.25 20.53 -4.66
N THR A 321 11.43 21.14 -3.49
CA THR A 321 10.54 20.94 -2.33
C THR A 321 9.11 21.38 -2.65
N LEU A 322 8.96 22.48 -3.40
CA LEU A 322 7.66 22.98 -3.84
C LEU A 322 6.95 21.91 -4.69
N TYR A 323 7.65 21.32 -5.67
CA TYR A 323 7.06 20.25 -6.49
C TYR A 323 6.67 19.02 -5.65
N ARG A 324 7.52 18.58 -4.74
CA ARG A 324 7.23 17.42 -3.89
C ARG A 324 6.01 17.62 -3.00
N ILE A 325 5.74 18.85 -2.56
CA ILE A 325 4.57 19.17 -1.73
C ILE A 325 3.39 19.52 -2.62
N VAL A 326 3.45 20.63 -3.36
CA VAL A 326 2.32 21.14 -4.15
C VAL A 326 2.00 20.23 -5.34
N GLY A 327 3.04 19.70 -6.02
CA GLY A 327 2.86 18.74 -7.10
C GLY A 327 2.13 17.47 -6.67
N THR A 328 2.31 17.00 -5.42
CA THR A 328 1.55 15.87 -4.88
C THR A 328 0.04 16.14 -4.89
N PHE A 329 -0.39 17.32 -4.40
CA PHE A 329 -1.81 17.69 -4.39
C PHE A 329 -2.35 17.84 -5.82
N ILE A 330 -1.58 18.46 -6.72
CA ILE A 330 -1.99 18.66 -8.11
C ILE A 330 -2.12 17.30 -8.82
N ILE A 331 -1.12 16.42 -8.72
CA ILE A 331 -1.13 15.10 -9.37
C ILE A 331 -2.25 14.24 -8.81
N TYR A 332 -2.46 14.25 -7.49
CA TYR A 332 -3.56 13.53 -6.86
C TYR A 332 -4.92 14.06 -7.35
N GLY A 333 -5.14 15.37 -7.31
CA GLY A 333 -6.39 16.00 -7.74
C GLY A 333 -6.69 15.76 -9.23
N LEU A 334 -5.69 15.94 -10.11
CA LEU A 334 -5.82 15.63 -11.54
C LEU A 334 -6.11 14.15 -11.77
N SER A 335 -5.46 13.24 -11.02
CA SER A 335 -5.73 11.80 -11.11
C SER A 335 -7.17 11.49 -10.74
N VAL A 336 -7.70 12.06 -9.66
CA VAL A 336 -9.11 11.89 -9.24
C VAL A 336 -10.05 12.42 -10.32
N LEU A 337 -9.78 13.60 -10.86
CA LEU A 337 -10.60 14.21 -11.91
C LEU A 337 -10.65 13.31 -13.16
N ILE A 338 -9.50 12.91 -13.68
CA ILE A 338 -9.37 12.06 -14.87
C ILE A 338 -10.08 10.71 -14.65
N VAL A 339 -9.85 10.05 -13.51
CA VAL A 339 -10.54 8.79 -13.15
C VAL A 339 -12.06 8.98 -13.13
N THR A 340 -12.55 10.08 -12.55
CA THR A 340 -13.98 10.37 -12.47
C THR A 340 -14.57 10.59 -13.86
N LEU A 341 -13.85 11.25 -14.76
CA LEU A 341 -14.27 11.44 -16.16
C LEU A 341 -14.24 10.14 -16.95
N ILE A 342 -13.17 9.36 -16.86
CA ILE A 342 -13.03 8.05 -17.53
C ILE A 342 -14.16 7.11 -17.14
N ARG A 343 -14.55 7.09 -15.87
CA ARG A 343 -15.63 6.22 -15.37
C ARG A 343 -17.02 6.55 -15.92
N LYS A 344 -17.22 7.73 -16.52
CA LYS A 344 -18.46 8.05 -17.23
C LYS A 344 -18.59 7.30 -18.56
N ILE A 345 -17.48 6.77 -19.11
CA ILE A 345 -17.46 6.01 -20.36
C ILE A 345 -17.68 4.52 -20.05
N PRO A 346 -18.82 3.92 -20.51
CA PRO A 346 -19.24 2.57 -20.07
C PRO A 346 -18.22 1.45 -20.32
N VAL A 347 -17.48 1.52 -21.42
CA VAL A 347 -16.45 0.51 -21.77
C VAL A 347 -15.20 0.71 -20.92
N VAL A 348 -14.73 1.95 -20.83
CA VAL A 348 -13.46 2.30 -20.20
C VAL A 348 -13.53 2.18 -18.67
N LYS A 349 -14.71 2.37 -18.05
CA LYS A 349 -14.88 2.15 -16.60
C LYS A 349 -14.49 0.74 -16.12
N LYS A 350 -14.45 -0.26 -17.02
CA LYS A 350 -14.05 -1.63 -16.65
C LYS A 350 -12.54 -1.77 -16.42
N ILE A 351 -11.74 -0.88 -17.00
CA ILE A 351 -10.27 -0.87 -16.83
C ILE A 351 -9.80 0.10 -15.74
N VAL A 352 -10.74 0.88 -15.19
CA VAL A 352 -10.53 1.79 -14.05
C VAL A 352 -11.68 1.56 -13.05
N PRO A 353 -11.80 0.36 -12.44
CA PRO A 353 -12.93 -0.07 -11.64
C PRO A 353 -13.04 0.65 -10.29
#